data_53fe941253c0620d35c34913c2392d13
#
_entry.id   53fe941253c0620d35c34913c2392d13
#
_cell.length_a   1.000
_cell.length_b   1.000
_cell.length_c   1.000
_cell.angle_alpha   90.00
_cell.angle_beta   90.00
_cell.angle_gamma   90.00
#
_symmetry.space_group_name_H-M   'P 1'
#
loop_
_entity.id
_entity.type
_entity.pdbx_description
1 polymer ?
#
loop_
_entity_poly.entity_id
_entity_poly.type
_entity_poly.pdbx_seq_one_letter_code
_entity_poly.pdbx_strand_id
1 'polypeptide(L)'
;MNNQSNNQSNDQILPCPVRSTEQIPLTSEVTRVVATPVVRPIIKVPVVLAEPTLQIVVESDITLTPAATEIKRVKKNVFLNQIKLVPVRFARIDNSDFFRVTRAKLFVAGHIRKNIEYAAAECNGALRDRIADVPFSGFADLTFPETPGGPTPILGISEFAEVNFLNEKTQMDARLDKAFFQNLVKYNEQPFGELVAANFFELDFSPNMARPEGTFCTLREKIVLDLTVKVVQVQQVRLDAGGSVITPNLSGLTPPAIEPPSNPC
;
A
#
# COMPACT_ATOMS: atom_id res chain seq x y z
N MET A 1 -3.81 8.91 -58.79
CA MET A 1 -4.50 8.25 -57.65
C MET A 1 -3.47 7.30 -56.99
N ASN A 2 -2.72 7.80 -56.02
CA ASN A 2 -1.71 7.02 -55.31
C ASN A 2 -2.29 6.63 -53.96
N ASN A 3 -2.57 5.34 -53.81
CA ASN A 3 -2.90 4.71 -52.54
C ASN A 3 -1.59 4.41 -51.80
N GLN A 4 -1.23 5.20 -50.78
CA GLN A 4 -0.22 4.82 -49.81
C GLN A 4 -0.90 4.04 -48.70
N SER A 5 -0.71 2.75 -48.68
CA SER A 5 -1.01 1.89 -47.53
C SER A 5 0.02 2.09 -46.46
N ASN A 6 -0.37 2.72 -45.33
CA ASN A 6 0.39 2.77 -44.11
C ASN A 6 0.49 1.37 -43.50
N ASN A 7 1.62 0.72 -43.69
CA ASN A 7 2.01 -0.48 -42.96
C ASN A 7 2.59 -0.06 -41.61
N GLN A 8 1.76 0.03 -40.58
CA GLN A 8 2.27 0.06 -39.20
C GLN A 8 2.74 -1.34 -38.85
N SER A 9 4.05 -1.54 -38.86
CA SER A 9 4.68 -2.72 -38.31
C SER A 9 4.47 -2.71 -36.79
N ASN A 10 3.58 -3.58 -36.34
CA ASN A 10 3.43 -3.93 -34.93
C ASN A 10 4.69 -4.71 -34.53
N ASP A 11 5.71 -4.02 -34.03
CA ASP A 11 6.89 -4.64 -33.41
C ASP A 11 6.46 -5.24 -32.06
N GLN A 12 5.77 -6.37 -32.12
CA GLN A 12 5.61 -7.23 -30.96
C GLN A 12 6.98 -7.83 -30.66
N ILE A 13 7.59 -7.39 -29.57
CA ILE A 13 8.77 -8.05 -29.01
C ILE A 13 8.32 -9.46 -28.62
N LEU A 14 8.60 -10.43 -29.48
CA LEU A 14 8.35 -11.83 -29.18
C LEU A 14 9.35 -12.26 -28.09
N PRO A 15 8.89 -12.87 -27.01
CA PRO A 15 9.80 -13.39 -26.01
C PRO A 15 10.72 -14.44 -26.61
N CYS A 16 11.99 -14.42 -26.26
CA CYS A 16 12.95 -15.45 -26.69
C CYS A 16 12.40 -16.84 -26.34
N PRO A 17 12.44 -17.82 -27.25
CA PRO A 17 11.91 -19.14 -26.99
C PRO A 17 12.73 -19.82 -25.88
N VAL A 18 12.05 -20.22 -24.80
CA VAL A 18 12.63 -21.00 -23.71
C VAL A 18 12.22 -22.46 -23.90
N ARG A 19 13.20 -23.36 -23.93
CA ARG A 19 12.93 -24.81 -23.87
C ARG A 19 13.09 -25.25 -22.43
N SER A 20 11.99 -25.69 -21.81
CA SER A 20 12.04 -26.39 -20.54
C SER A 20 11.93 -27.89 -20.78
N THR A 21 12.72 -28.68 -20.06
CA THR A 21 12.55 -30.12 -19.96
C THR A 21 11.91 -30.43 -18.63
N GLU A 22 10.77 -31.10 -18.69
CA GLU A 22 10.09 -31.59 -17.51
C GLU A 22 10.75 -32.92 -17.10
N GLN A 23 11.20 -32.99 -15.86
CA GLN A 23 11.73 -34.24 -15.29
C GLN A 23 10.59 -34.94 -14.53
N ILE A 24 10.24 -36.12 -14.99
CA ILE A 24 9.25 -37.00 -14.36
C ILE A 24 9.92 -38.28 -13.92
N PRO A 25 9.64 -38.83 -12.73
CA PRO A 25 8.63 -38.40 -11.77
C PRO A 25 9.12 -37.37 -10.76
N LEU A 26 8.28 -36.38 -10.47
CA LEU A 26 8.41 -35.58 -9.27
C LEU A 26 7.92 -36.44 -8.11
N THR A 27 8.81 -36.92 -7.27
CA THR A 27 8.41 -37.48 -5.97
C THR A 27 8.06 -36.32 -5.06
N SER A 28 6.79 -35.97 -4.99
CA SER A 28 6.31 -35.10 -3.94
C SER A 28 6.13 -35.97 -2.70
N GLU A 29 6.92 -35.75 -1.67
CA GLU A 29 6.51 -36.19 -0.33
C GLU A 29 5.22 -35.47 0.01
N VAL A 30 4.14 -36.22 0.08
CA VAL A 30 2.86 -35.70 0.58
C VAL A 30 3.10 -35.37 2.04
N THR A 31 3.35 -34.09 2.31
CA THR A 31 3.38 -33.58 3.68
C THR A 31 2.02 -33.89 4.30
N ARG A 32 1.96 -34.87 5.17
CA ARG A 32 0.74 -35.14 5.94
C ARG A 32 0.36 -33.88 6.67
N VAL A 33 -0.76 -33.30 6.31
CA VAL A 33 -1.41 -32.31 7.15
C VAL A 33 -1.80 -33.02 8.42
N VAL A 34 -0.97 -32.90 9.45
CA VAL A 34 -1.33 -33.38 10.79
C VAL A 34 -2.49 -32.50 11.22
N ALA A 35 -3.69 -33.09 11.28
CA ALA A 35 -4.83 -32.44 11.89
C ALA A 35 -4.48 -32.19 13.36
N THR A 36 -4.03 -30.98 13.66
CA THR A 36 -3.83 -30.53 15.04
C THR A 36 -5.20 -30.53 15.73
N PRO A 37 -5.33 -31.12 16.92
CA PRO A 37 -6.58 -30.98 17.66
C PRO A 37 -6.98 -29.51 17.76
N VAL A 38 -8.24 -29.20 17.55
CA VAL A 38 -8.83 -27.87 17.41
C VAL A 38 -8.72 -26.98 18.67
N VAL A 39 -7.86 -27.34 19.63
CA VAL A 39 -7.70 -26.64 20.92
C VAL A 39 -7.05 -25.29 20.79
N ARG A 40 -6.28 -25.06 19.70
CA ARG A 40 -5.58 -23.77 19.46
C ARG A 40 -5.55 -23.49 17.95
N PRO A 41 -6.68 -23.11 17.35
CA PRO A 41 -6.71 -22.89 15.92
C PRO A 41 -5.85 -21.68 15.53
N ILE A 42 -5.21 -21.78 14.37
CA ILE A 42 -4.59 -20.64 13.70
C ILE A 42 -5.63 -20.07 12.75
N ILE A 43 -5.90 -18.79 12.89
CA ILE A 43 -6.83 -18.07 12.02
C ILE A 43 -6.11 -16.95 11.29
N LYS A 44 -6.60 -16.62 10.10
CA LYS A 44 -6.12 -15.51 9.29
C LYS A 44 -7.13 -14.37 9.40
N VAL A 45 -6.72 -13.24 9.98
CA VAL A 45 -7.60 -12.11 10.28
C VAL A 45 -6.96 -10.77 9.91
N PRO A 46 -7.76 -9.76 9.54
CA PRO A 46 -7.28 -8.38 9.44
C PRO A 46 -6.95 -7.86 10.83
N VAL A 47 -5.70 -7.46 11.04
CA VAL A 47 -5.22 -6.86 12.29
C VAL A 47 -5.05 -5.38 12.08
N VAL A 48 -5.69 -4.57 12.93
CA VAL A 48 -5.53 -3.12 12.93
C VAL A 48 -4.15 -2.78 13.51
N LEU A 49 -3.30 -2.18 12.69
CA LEU A 49 -1.93 -1.82 13.06
C LEU A 49 -1.86 -0.42 13.67
N ALA A 50 -2.62 0.51 13.10
CA ALA A 50 -2.68 1.90 13.55
C ALA A 50 -3.96 2.57 13.04
N GLU A 51 -4.39 3.61 13.75
CA GLU A 51 -5.51 4.47 13.34
C GLU A 51 -5.11 5.94 13.53
N PRO A 52 -4.20 6.47 12.65
CA PRO A 52 -3.76 7.84 12.73
C PRO A 52 -4.81 8.81 12.16
N THR A 53 -4.85 10.03 12.74
CA THR A 53 -5.49 11.19 12.14
C THR A 53 -4.42 12.08 11.54
N LEU A 54 -4.54 12.34 10.22
CA LEU A 54 -3.62 13.15 9.42
C LEU A 54 -4.25 14.51 9.22
N GLN A 55 -3.53 15.58 9.51
CA GLN A 55 -3.95 16.92 9.16
C GLN A 55 -3.36 17.34 7.83
N ILE A 56 -4.22 17.61 6.85
CA ILE A 56 -3.85 17.96 5.49
C ILE A 56 -4.39 19.36 5.20
N VAL A 57 -3.54 20.26 4.76
CA VAL A 57 -3.92 21.62 4.38
C VAL A 57 -3.98 21.72 2.86
N VAL A 58 -5.10 22.20 2.35
CA VAL A 58 -5.35 22.35 0.91
C VAL A 58 -5.87 23.76 0.63
N GLU A 59 -5.35 24.38 -0.43
CA GLU A 59 -5.87 25.63 -0.99
C GLU A 59 -6.24 25.39 -2.45
N SER A 60 -7.42 25.86 -2.86
CA SER A 60 -7.87 25.72 -4.25
C SER A 60 -8.71 26.89 -4.71
N ASP A 61 -8.64 27.20 -6.01
CA ASP A 61 -9.49 28.16 -6.69
C ASP A 61 -10.50 27.42 -7.56
N ILE A 62 -11.77 27.62 -7.31
CA ILE A 62 -12.85 26.99 -8.06
C ILE A 62 -13.57 28.02 -8.89
N THR A 63 -13.59 27.82 -10.22
CA THR A 63 -14.31 28.71 -11.13
C THR A 63 -15.81 28.38 -11.13
N LEU A 64 -16.63 29.42 -10.97
CA LEU A 64 -18.08 29.35 -11.02
C LEU A 64 -18.58 30.00 -12.32
N THR A 65 -19.37 29.25 -13.07
CA THR A 65 -19.94 29.70 -14.36
C THR A 65 -21.41 29.27 -14.43
N PRO A 66 -22.35 30.21 -14.52
CA PRO A 66 -22.20 31.67 -14.49
C PRO A 66 -21.67 32.19 -13.13
N ALA A 67 -21.34 33.48 -13.07
CA ALA A 67 -20.91 34.13 -11.85
C ALA A 67 -21.90 33.93 -10.70
N ALA A 68 -21.42 33.81 -9.49
CA ALA A 68 -22.22 33.67 -8.28
C ALA A 68 -22.49 35.01 -7.62
N THR A 69 -23.63 35.15 -7.00
CA THR A 69 -24.00 36.24 -6.06
C THR A 69 -23.82 35.78 -4.61
N GLU A 70 -24.06 34.49 -4.35
CA GLU A 70 -24.02 33.92 -2.99
C GLU A 70 -23.81 32.42 -3.05
N ILE A 71 -22.97 31.86 -2.15
CA ILE A 71 -22.87 30.41 -1.91
C ILE A 71 -23.97 29.99 -0.95
N LYS A 72 -24.78 29.02 -1.35
CA LYS A 72 -25.91 28.54 -0.52
C LYS A 72 -25.51 27.34 0.34
N ARG A 73 -24.75 26.40 -0.23
CA ARG A 73 -24.34 25.19 0.47
C ARG A 73 -23.12 24.55 -0.20
N VAL A 74 -22.23 23.97 0.61
CA VAL A 74 -21.14 23.14 0.14
C VAL A 74 -21.18 21.77 0.83
N LYS A 75 -21.37 20.71 0.05
CA LYS A 75 -21.22 19.33 0.52
C LYS A 75 -19.84 18.79 0.12
N LYS A 76 -19.23 18.00 0.99
CA LYS A 76 -17.88 17.45 0.78
C LYS A 76 -17.86 15.95 1.06
N ASN A 77 -17.08 15.23 0.25
CA ASN A 77 -16.74 13.84 0.47
C ASN A 77 -15.26 13.63 0.12
N VAL A 78 -14.61 12.75 0.86
CA VAL A 78 -13.22 12.31 0.56
C VAL A 78 -13.23 11.02 -0.23
N PHE A 79 -12.42 10.99 -1.27
CA PHE A 79 -12.12 9.78 -2.03
C PHE A 79 -10.61 9.54 -1.99
N LEU A 80 -10.21 8.39 -1.47
CA LEU A 80 -8.82 7.99 -1.39
C LEU A 80 -8.43 7.16 -2.61
N ASN A 81 -7.36 7.58 -3.27
CA ASN A 81 -6.77 6.86 -4.40
C ASN A 81 -5.59 6.00 -3.95
N GLN A 82 -4.96 6.39 -2.83
CA GLN A 82 -3.79 5.73 -2.32
C GLN A 82 -3.74 5.79 -0.79
N ILE A 83 -3.48 4.63 -0.19
CA ILE A 83 -2.97 4.48 1.17
C ILE A 83 -1.86 3.44 1.09
N LYS A 84 -0.60 3.85 1.30
CA LYS A 84 0.57 2.98 1.19
C LYS A 84 1.46 3.12 2.41
N LEU A 85 1.75 1.99 3.04
CA LEU A 85 2.70 1.92 4.14
C LEU A 85 4.06 1.48 3.61
N VAL A 86 5.09 2.30 3.82
CA VAL A 86 6.47 2.01 3.44
C VAL A 86 7.29 1.79 4.70
N PRO A 87 7.76 0.57 4.97
CA PRO A 87 8.63 0.29 6.11
C PRO A 87 9.96 1.01 5.96
N VAL A 88 10.44 1.65 7.04
CA VAL A 88 11.74 2.34 7.05
C VAL A 88 12.68 1.80 8.13
N ARG A 89 12.14 1.12 9.15
CA ARG A 89 12.92 0.40 10.16
C ARG A 89 12.20 -0.86 10.58
N PHE A 90 12.95 -1.93 10.70
CA PHE A 90 12.43 -3.24 11.13
C PHE A 90 13.48 -4.00 11.94
N ALA A 91 13.02 -4.91 12.77
CA ALA A 91 13.83 -5.79 13.59
C ALA A 91 13.43 -7.25 13.36
N ARG A 92 14.41 -8.15 13.36
CA ARG A 92 14.16 -9.59 13.20
C ARG A 92 13.33 -10.11 14.39
N ILE A 93 12.43 -11.02 14.11
CA ILE A 93 11.65 -11.71 15.14
C ILE A 93 12.38 -12.99 15.52
N ASP A 94 12.99 -13.00 16.69
CA ASP A 94 13.79 -14.11 17.20
C ASP A 94 14.76 -14.66 16.13
N ASN A 95 14.84 -15.98 15.97
CA ASN A 95 15.66 -16.65 14.95
C ASN A 95 14.87 -16.93 13.65
N SER A 96 13.74 -16.26 13.42
CA SER A 96 12.94 -16.45 12.21
C SER A 96 13.42 -15.57 11.06
N ASP A 97 12.93 -15.85 9.85
CA ASP A 97 13.14 -15.01 8.65
C ASP A 97 12.10 -13.88 8.56
N PHE A 98 11.37 -13.63 9.64
CA PHE A 98 10.37 -12.58 9.70
C PHE A 98 10.85 -11.41 10.52
N PHE A 99 10.39 -10.23 10.11
CA PHE A 99 10.76 -8.96 10.72
C PHE A 99 9.48 -8.23 11.12
N ARG A 100 9.52 -7.60 12.29
CA ARG A 100 8.52 -6.62 12.68
C ARG A 100 8.96 -5.25 12.23
N VAL A 101 8.04 -4.47 11.70
CA VAL A 101 8.29 -3.07 11.35
C VAL A 101 8.15 -2.24 12.62
N THR A 102 9.19 -1.46 12.94
CA THR A 102 9.19 -0.54 14.10
C THR A 102 8.92 0.90 13.69
N ARG A 103 9.26 1.28 12.43
CA ARG A 103 8.91 2.57 11.83
C ARG A 103 8.51 2.40 10.38
N ALA A 104 7.49 3.17 9.98
CA ALA A 104 7.06 3.25 8.59
C ALA A 104 6.57 4.66 8.25
N LYS A 105 6.55 4.98 6.96
CA LYS A 105 5.85 6.14 6.42
C LYS A 105 4.54 5.71 5.79
N LEU A 106 3.48 6.40 6.17
CA LEU A 106 2.17 6.24 5.58
C LEU A 106 1.96 7.34 4.55
N PHE A 107 1.82 6.98 3.28
CA PHE A 107 1.50 7.89 2.19
C PHE A 107 0.01 7.81 1.88
N VAL A 108 -0.64 8.96 1.83
CA VAL A 108 -2.06 9.09 1.52
C VAL A 108 -2.23 10.08 0.39
N ALA A 109 -3.05 9.74 -0.60
CA ALA A 109 -3.44 10.63 -1.67
C ALA A 109 -4.89 10.39 -2.08
N GLY A 110 -5.55 11.45 -2.52
CA GLY A 110 -6.95 11.40 -2.92
C GLY A 110 -7.45 12.74 -3.43
N HIS A 111 -8.75 12.92 -3.38
CA HIS A 111 -9.39 14.18 -3.69
C HIS A 111 -10.59 14.43 -2.78
N ILE A 112 -10.86 15.70 -2.55
CA ILE A 112 -12.09 16.17 -1.90
C ILE A 112 -13.06 16.50 -3.02
N ARG A 113 -14.12 15.73 -3.15
CA ARG A 113 -15.23 16.06 -4.04
C ARG A 113 -16.16 17.02 -3.33
N LYS A 114 -16.35 18.18 -3.94
CA LYS A 114 -17.26 19.21 -3.46
C LYS A 114 -18.44 19.34 -4.39
N ASN A 115 -19.60 19.50 -3.80
CA ASN A 115 -20.81 19.92 -4.49
C ASN A 115 -21.19 21.28 -3.93
N ILE A 116 -21.06 22.35 -4.74
CA ILE A 116 -21.25 23.74 -4.38
C ILE A 116 -22.55 24.21 -5.01
N GLU A 117 -23.54 24.48 -4.16
CA GLU A 117 -24.79 25.10 -4.58
C GLU A 117 -24.67 26.62 -4.40
N TYR A 118 -24.97 27.39 -5.44
CA TYR A 118 -24.86 28.83 -5.42
C TYR A 118 -26.01 29.52 -6.18
N ALA A 119 -26.30 30.76 -5.79
CA ALA A 119 -27.19 31.61 -6.53
C ALA A 119 -26.38 32.28 -7.67
N ALA A 120 -26.81 32.07 -8.91
CA ALA A 120 -26.16 32.66 -10.05
C ALA A 120 -26.57 34.11 -10.26
N ALA A 121 -25.68 34.89 -10.87
CA ALA A 121 -25.94 36.28 -11.27
C ALA A 121 -26.82 36.35 -12.52
N GLU A 122 -27.96 35.66 -12.46
CA GLU A 122 -28.97 35.61 -13.50
C GLU A 122 -30.27 36.17 -12.94
N CYS A 123 -31.28 36.39 -13.81
CA CYS A 123 -32.61 36.85 -13.36
C CYS A 123 -33.16 35.94 -12.26
N ASN A 124 -33.60 36.53 -11.16
CA ASN A 124 -34.15 35.86 -9.98
C ASN A 124 -33.18 34.94 -9.21
N GLY A 125 -31.85 35.07 -9.42
CA GLY A 125 -30.87 34.30 -8.67
C GLY A 125 -31.04 32.79 -8.82
N ALA A 126 -31.05 32.28 -10.07
CA ALA A 126 -31.22 30.86 -10.33
C ALA A 126 -30.19 30.01 -9.56
N LEU A 127 -30.65 28.95 -8.92
CA LEU A 127 -29.75 28.03 -8.23
C LEU A 127 -28.97 27.20 -9.24
N ARG A 128 -27.65 27.11 -9.05
CA ARG A 128 -26.72 26.32 -9.84
C ARG A 128 -25.90 25.42 -8.93
N ASP A 129 -25.41 24.36 -9.53
CA ASP A 129 -24.59 23.36 -8.88
C ASP A 129 -23.22 23.25 -9.57
N ARG A 130 -22.15 23.24 -8.80
CA ARG A 130 -20.79 23.04 -9.29
C ARG A 130 -20.12 21.91 -8.55
N ILE A 131 -19.76 20.83 -9.28
CA ILE A 131 -18.94 19.76 -8.75
C ILE A 131 -17.47 20.12 -9.03
N ALA A 132 -16.63 20.04 -7.99
CA ALA A 132 -15.19 20.24 -8.07
C ALA A 132 -14.48 19.13 -7.30
N ASP A 133 -13.45 18.57 -7.92
CA ASP A 133 -12.57 17.58 -7.28
C ASP A 133 -11.22 18.26 -6.97
N VAL A 134 -10.93 18.44 -5.69
CA VAL A 134 -9.73 19.10 -5.20
C VAL A 134 -8.74 18.03 -4.74
N PRO A 135 -7.62 17.83 -5.45
CA PRO A 135 -6.65 16.79 -5.10
C PRO A 135 -5.89 17.15 -3.84
N PHE A 136 -5.51 16.13 -3.08
CA PHE A 136 -4.60 16.27 -1.95
C PHE A 136 -3.66 15.08 -1.87
N SER A 137 -2.51 15.30 -1.21
CA SER A 137 -1.59 14.23 -0.82
C SER A 137 -0.89 14.63 0.48
N GLY A 138 -0.47 13.62 1.22
CA GLY A 138 0.26 13.83 2.46
C GLY A 138 0.94 12.54 2.91
N PHE A 139 1.76 12.67 3.95
CA PHE A 139 2.38 11.52 4.59
C PHE A 139 2.48 11.74 6.09
N ALA A 140 2.56 10.63 6.83
CA ALA A 140 2.83 10.61 8.26
C ALA A 140 3.90 9.58 8.60
N ASP A 141 4.64 9.84 9.68
CA ASP A 141 5.52 8.86 10.30
C ASP A 141 4.73 8.05 11.32
N LEU A 142 4.79 6.72 11.18
CA LEU A 142 4.21 5.78 12.14
C LEU A 142 5.32 5.05 12.89
N THR A 143 5.17 4.97 14.21
CA THR A 143 6.04 4.19 15.08
C THR A 143 5.21 3.08 15.71
N PHE A 144 5.68 1.85 15.56
CA PHE A 144 5.02 0.66 16.10
C PHE A 144 5.75 0.17 17.36
N PRO A 145 5.03 -0.49 18.29
CA PRO A 145 5.64 -1.03 19.50
C PRO A 145 6.75 -2.03 19.18
N GLU A 146 7.87 -1.94 19.89
CA GLU A 146 8.95 -2.92 19.81
C GLU A 146 8.68 -4.17 20.66
N THR A 147 7.73 -4.06 21.59
CA THR A 147 7.37 -5.15 22.49
C THR A 147 6.66 -6.30 21.75
N PRO A 148 6.98 -7.56 22.06
CA PRO A 148 6.25 -8.71 21.53
C PRO A 148 4.76 -8.63 21.87
N GLY A 149 3.89 -8.93 20.87
CA GLY A 149 2.43 -8.97 21.04
C GLY A 149 1.68 -7.67 20.72
N GLY A 150 2.37 -6.56 20.46
CA GLY A 150 1.73 -5.36 19.94
C GLY A 150 1.37 -5.49 18.45
N PRO A 151 0.36 -4.73 17.96
CA PRO A 151 -0.02 -4.74 16.55
C PRO A 151 1.06 -4.03 15.71
N THR A 152 1.89 -4.81 15.00
CA THR A 152 2.94 -4.32 14.12
C THR A 152 2.86 -4.99 12.77
N PRO A 153 3.25 -4.33 11.66
CA PRO A 153 3.38 -4.99 10.39
C PRO A 153 4.47 -6.07 10.45
N ILE A 154 4.18 -7.23 9.87
CA ILE A 154 5.11 -8.36 9.80
C ILE A 154 5.48 -8.60 8.34
N LEU A 155 6.79 -8.75 8.09
CA LEU A 155 7.35 -8.95 6.76
C LEU A 155 8.33 -10.12 6.76
N GLY A 156 8.24 -10.99 5.76
CA GLY A 156 9.33 -11.90 5.39
C GLY A 156 10.24 -11.21 4.38
N ILE A 157 11.53 -11.20 4.62
CA ILE A 157 12.52 -10.60 3.71
C ILE A 157 13.07 -11.68 2.80
N SER A 158 13.08 -11.40 1.50
CA SER A 158 13.73 -12.24 0.50
C SER A 158 15.24 -12.06 0.60
N GLU A 159 15.98 -13.16 0.43
CA GLU A 159 17.43 -13.17 0.49
C GLU A 159 17.98 -13.75 -0.80
N PHE A 160 19.06 -13.17 -1.28
CA PHE A 160 19.84 -13.66 -2.39
C PHE A 160 21.29 -13.85 -1.92
N ALA A 161 21.82 -15.04 -2.12
CA ALA A 161 23.20 -15.36 -1.83
C ALA A 161 23.89 -15.94 -3.08
N GLU A 162 25.12 -15.52 -3.30
CA GLU A 162 25.99 -15.99 -4.37
C GLU A 162 27.30 -16.50 -3.77
N VAL A 163 27.76 -17.64 -4.27
CA VAL A 163 29.06 -18.21 -3.90
C VAL A 163 29.88 -18.42 -5.17
N ASN A 164 31.03 -17.77 -5.22
CA ASN A 164 32.00 -17.89 -6.31
C ASN A 164 33.08 -18.91 -5.96
N PHE A 165 33.47 -19.69 -6.92
CA PHE A 165 34.48 -20.75 -6.74
C PHE A 165 35.78 -20.36 -7.39
N LEU A 166 36.93 -20.69 -6.75
CA LEU A 166 38.24 -20.53 -7.32
C LEU A 166 38.49 -21.58 -8.40
N ASN A 167 39.45 -21.30 -9.28
CA ASN A 167 39.88 -22.23 -10.28
C ASN A 167 40.61 -23.41 -9.60
N GLU A 168 40.20 -24.65 -9.89
CA GLU A 168 40.77 -25.87 -9.30
C GLU A 168 42.26 -26.10 -9.67
N LYS A 169 42.72 -25.63 -10.85
CA LYS A 169 44.09 -25.82 -11.31
C LYS A 169 45.07 -24.80 -10.75
N THR A 170 44.66 -23.53 -10.64
CA THR A 170 45.53 -22.45 -10.21
C THR A 170 45.23 -21.99 -8.80
N GLN A 171 44.02 -22.24 -8.30
CA GLN A 171 43.51 -21.83 -7.01
C GLN A 171 43.58 -20.30 -6.76
N MET A 172 43.83 -19.51 -7.80
CA MET A 172 44.08 -18.07 -7.72
C MET A 172 42.98 -17.27 -8.40
N ASP A 173 42.40 -17.80 -9.47
CA ASP A 173 41.43 -17.08 -10.28
C ASP A 173 40.00 -17.61 -10.02
N ALA A 174 39.04 -16.70 -9.89
CA ALA A 174 37.65 -17.07 -9.79
C ALA A 174 37.14 -17.67 -11.11
N ARG A 175 36.37 -18.72 -11.01
CA ARG A 175 35.69 -19.34 -12.18
C ARG A 175 34.39 -18.61 -12.44
N LEU A 176 34.37 -17.73 -13.42
CA LEU A 176 33.20 -16.95 -13.80
C LEU A 176 32.06 -17.79 -14.43
N ASP A 177 32.40 -19.02 -14.82
CA ASP A 177 31.48 -20.01 -15.40
C ASP A 177 30.86 -20.95 -14.34
N LYS A 178 31.25 -20.81 -13.06
CA LYS A 178 30.84 -21.70 -11.98
C LYS A 178 30.43 -20.85 -10.73
N ALA A 179 29.14 -20.65 -10.56
CA ALA A 179 28.58 -19.96 -9.41
C ALA A 179 27.48 -20.80 -8.83
N PHE A 180 27.33 -20.72 -7.50
CA PHE A 180 26.17 -21.24 -6.78
C PHE A 180 25.31 -20.07 -6.33
N PHE A 181 24.03 -20.18 -6.61
CA PHE A 181 23.05 -19.18 -6.22
C PHE A 181 22.03 -19.79 -5.28
N GLN A 182 21.75 -19.08 -4.21
CA GLN A 182 20.60 -19.36 -3.35
C GLN A 182 19.68 -18.16 -3.39
N ASN A 183 18.41 -18.40 -3.68
CA ASN A 183 17.39 -17.37 -3.73
C ASN A 183 16.19 -17.80 -2.89
N LEU A 184 15.97 -17.11 -1.77
CA LEU A 184 14.83 -17.29 -0.91
C LEU A 184 13.83 -16.17 -1.18
N VAL A 185 12.64 -16.51 -1.66
CA VAL A 185 11.57 -15.53 -1.94
C VAL A 185 10.47 -15.67 -0.92
N LYS A 186 10.14 -14.58 -0.21
CA LYS A 186 9.04 -14.49 0.74
C LYS A 186 7.93 -13.62 0.15
N TYR A 187 6.74 -14.15 0.15
CA TYR A 187 5.53 -13.43 -0.27
C TYR A 187 4.79 -12.91 0.96
N ASN A 188 4.51 -11.61 0.97
CA ASN A 188 3.94 -10.92 2.11
C ASN A 188 2.51 -10.46 1.84
N GLU A 189 1.70 -10.43 2.90
CA GLU A 189 0.43 -9.70 2.88
C GLU A 189 0.72 -8.20 2.95
N GLN A 190 0.25 -7.46 1.95
CA GLN A 190 0.46 -6.02 1.91
C GLN A 190 -0.48 -5.32 2.90
N PRO A 191 0.03 -4.40 3.75
CA PRO A 191 -0.84 -3.52 4.52
C PRO A 191 -1.71 -2.66 3.59
N PHE A 192 -2.97 -2.49 3.96
CA PHE A 192 -3.94 -1.65 3.26
C PHE A 192 -4.60 -0.68 4.22
N GLY A 193 -5.26 0.33 3.69
CA GLY A 193 -5.90 1.34 4.50
C GLY A 193 -7.39 1.46 4.23
N GLU A 194 -8.12 1.88 5.27
CA GLU A 194 -9.55 2.17 5.24
C GLU A 194 -9.79 3.60 5.71
N LEU A 195 -10.69 4.31 5.05
CA LEU A 195 -11.13 5.62 5.49
C LEU A 195 -12.11 5.44 6.66
N VAL A 196 -11.82 6.08 7.79
CA VAL A 196 -12.67 6.04 8.98
C VAL A 196 -13.50 7.31 9.10
N ALA A 197 -12.85 8.48 9.01
CA ALA A 197 -13.50 9.77 9.15
C ALA A 197 -12.75 10.86 8.40
N ALA A 198 -13.48 11.90 8.04
CA ALA A 198 -12.95 13.14 7.51
C ALA A 198 -13.66 14.31 8.17
N ASN A 199 -12.89 15.22 8.76
CA ASN A 199 -13.42 16.44 9.37
C ASN A 199 -12.80 17.64 8.65
N PHE A 200 -13.65 18.60 8.26
CA PHE A 200 -13.25 19.75 7.45
C PHE A 200 -13.43 21.03 8.23
N PHE A 201 -12.36 21.83 8.27
CA PHE A 201 -12.39 23.21 8.68
C PHE A 201 -12.06 24.06 7.45
N GLU A 202 -12.94 25.00 7.10
CA GLU A 202 -12.86 25.64 5.81
C GLU A 202 -13.19 27.11 5.91
N LEU A 203 -12.47 27.88 5.12
CA LEU A 203 -12.73 29.29 4.84
C LEU A 203 -12.83 29.47 3.33
N ASP A 204 -14.01 29.87 2.88
CA ASP A 204 -14.32 30.13 1.47
C ASP A 204 -14.52 31.63 1.25
N PHE A 205 -13.88 32.20 0.25
CA PHE A 205 -14.00 33.60 -0.10
C PHE A 205 -13.66 33.85 -1.56
N SER A 206 -14.15 34.97 -2.11
CA SER A 206 -13.67 35.41 -3.42
C SER A 206 -12.29 36.05 -3.30
N PRO A 207 -11.27 35.64 -4.09
CA PRO A 207 -9.94 36.28 -4.09
C PRO A 207 -9.99 37.74 -4.56
N ASN A 208 -10.98 38.09 -5.36
CA ASN A 208 -11.27 39.48 -5.75
C ASN A 208 -12.36 39.99 -4.84
N MET A 209 -12.12 41.09 -4.12
CA MET A 209 -13.11 41.66 -3.23
C MET A 209 -14.46 41.85 -3.93
N ALA A 210 -15.43 40.99 -3.58
CA ALA A 210 -16.80 41.19 -4.02
C ALA A 210 -17.38 42.40 -3.25
N ARG A 211 -17.95 43.35 -3.98
CA ARG A 211 -18.72 44.41 -3.33
C ARG A 211 -19.97 43.80 -2.69
N PRO A 212 -20.53 44.43 -1.62
CA PRO A 212 -21.89 44.11 -1.24
C PRO A 212 -22.79 44.14 -2.48
N GLU A 213 -23.60 43.14 -2.73
CA GLU A 213 -24.43 42.96 -3.94
C GLU A 213 -23.63 42.75 -5.23
N GLY A 214 -22.29 42.51 -5.16
CA GLY A 214 -21.44 42.18 -6.28
C GLY A 214 -21.50 40.70 -6.65
N THR A 215 -20.95 40.37 -7.81
CA THR A 215 -20.82 39.01 -8.30
C THR A 215 -19.36 38.58 -8.28
N PHE A 216 -19.13 37.25 -8.18
CA PHE A 216 -17.81 36.66 -8.22
C PHE A 216 -17.79 35.38 -9.09
N CYS A 217 -16.68 35.16 -9.78
CA CYS A 217 -16.50 34.02 -10.68
C CYS A 217 -15.53 32.96 -10.11
N THR A 218 -14.83 33.30 -9.02
CA THR A 218 -13.84 32.41 -8.40
C THR A 218 -14.12 32.32 -6.91
N LEU A 219 -14.20 31.09 -6.43
CA LEU A 219 -14.25 30.77 -5.01
C LEU A 219 -12.87 30.22 -4.61
N ARG A 220 -12.16 30.93 -3.72
CA ARG A 220 -10.93 30.44 -3.10
C ARG A 220 -11.28 29.80 -1.79
N GLU A 221 -10.77 28.62 -1.60
CA GLU A 221 -11.01 27.81 -0.43
C GLU A 221 -9.68 27.49 0.27
N LYS A 222 -9.70 27.63 1.59
CA LYS A 222 -8.63 27.16 2.47
C LYS A 222 -9.21 26.10 3.39
N ILE A 223 -8.74 24.88 3.24
CA ILE A 223 -9.25 23.73 3.95
C ILE A 223 -8.16 23.16 4.84
N VAL A 224 -8.51 22.90 6.10
CA VAL A 224 -7.79 22.00 6.98
C VAL A 224 -8.63 20.72 7.08
N LEU A 225 -8.11 19.64 6.54
CA LEU A 225 -8.73 18.32 6.56
C LEU A 225 -8.06 17.44 7.62
N ASP A 226 -8.81 17.09 8.67
CA ASP A 226 -8.43 16.02 9.58
C ASP A 226 -8.95 14.69 9.03
N LEU A 227 -8.05 13.86 8.54
CA LEU A 227 -8.33 12.59 7.88
C LEU A 227 -7.94 11.44 8.79
N THR A 228 -8.91 10.69 9.32
CA THR A 228 -8.66 9.48 10.10
C THR A 228 -8.69 8.27 9.18
N VAL A 229 -7.58 7.53 9.15
CA VAL A 229 -7.42 6.31 8.37
C VAL A 229 -7.00 5.15 9.27
N LYS A 230 -7.48 3.96 8.95
CA LYS A 230 -7.10 2.73 9.62
C LYS A 230 -6.12 1.97 8.75
N VAL A 231 -4.98 1.60 9.29
CA VAL A 231 -3.98 0.77 8.61
C VAL A 231 -4.14 -0.66 9.10
N VAL A 232 -4.31 -1.59 8.18
CA VAL A 232 -4.65 -2.98 8.46
C VAL A 232 -3.71 -3.90 7.69
N GLN A 233 -3.32 -5.02 8.31
CA GLN A 233 -2.63 -6.12 7.62
C GLN A 233 -3.31 -7.44 7.97
N VAL A 234 -3.48 -8.30 6.99
CA VAL A 234 -3.95 -9.67 7.23
C VAL A 234 -2.82 -10.47 7.86
N GLN A 235 -3.04 -10.97 9.06
CA GLN A 235 -2.03 -11.74 9.82
C GLN A 235 -2.60 -13.09 10.27
N GLN A 236 -1.71 -14.06 10.50
CA GLN A 236 -2.05 -15.33 11.10
C GLN A 236 -1.88 -15.23 12.62
N VAL A 237 -2.94 -15.47 13.35
CA VAL A 237 -2.94 -15.43 14.81
C VAL A 237 -3.36 -16.77 15.38
N ARG A 238 -2.74 -17.15 16.50
CA ARG A 238 -3.13 -18.33 17.25
C ARG A 238 -4.09 -17.93 18.37
N LEU A 239 -5.19 -18.65 18.50
CA LEU A 239 -6.10 -18.49 19.62
C LEU A 239 -5.72 -19.49 20.74
N ASP A 240 -5.85 -19.08 22.01
CA ASP A 240 -5.80 -19.99 23.14
C ASP A 240 -7.15 -20.73 23.32
N ALA A 241 -7.18 -21.63 24.29
CA ALA A 241 -8.42 -22.39 24.60
C ALA A 241 -9.56 -21.49 25.14
N GLY A 242 -9.25 -20.26 25.57
CA GLY A 242 -10.22 -19.25 26.02
C GLY A 242 -10.63 -18.26 24.92
N GLY A 243 -10.12 -18.43 23.68
CA GLY A 243 -10.40 -17.52 22.56
C GLY A 243 -9.55 -16.26 22.54
N SER A 244 -8.56 -16.12 23.43
CA SER A 244 -7.64 -14.99 23.45
C SER A 244 -6.56 -15.14 22.38
N VAL A 245 -6.14 -14.04 21.77
CA VAL A 245 -5.03 -14.01 20.81
C VAL A 245 -3.70 -14.08 21.57
N ILE A 246 -2.91 -15.13 21.34
CA ILE A 246 -1.64 -15.31 22.05
C ILE A 246 -0.49 -14.60 21.34
N THR A 247 -0.34 -14.75 20.04
CA THR A 247 0.71 -14.08 19.20
C THR A 247 0.49 -14.37 17.72
N PRO A 248 1.07 -13.60 16.78
CA PRO A 248 1.18 -14.02 15.40
C PRO A 248 1.93 -15.36 15.32
N ASN A 249 1.33 -16.35 14.65
CA ASN A 249 1.97 -17.65 14.50
C ASN A 249 2.95 -17.64 13.32
N LEU A 250 4.24 -17.60 13.63
CA LEU A 250 5.32 -17.66 12.65
C LEU A 250 5.96 -19.05 12.52
N SER A 251 5.54 -20.03 13.34
CA SER A 251 6.21 -21.34 13.46
C SER A 251 6.04 -22.27 12.25
N GLY A 252 5.19 -21.94 11.29
CA GLY A 252 5.05 -22.71 10.04
C GLY A 252 5.84 -22.16 8.86
N LEU A 253 6.66 -21.12 9.07
CA LEU A 253 7.28 -20.32 8.02
C LEU A 253 8.83 -20.42 8.04
N THR A 254 9.41 -21.21 8.95
CA THR A 254 10.83 -21.53 8.90
C THR A 254 11.04 -22.61 7.84
N PRO A 255 11.99 -22.42 6.87
CA PRO A 255 12.42 -23.50 6.00
C PRO A 255 12.97 -24.64 6.85
N PRO A 256 12.82 -25.91 6.43
CA PRO A 256 13.50 -27.02 7.09
C PRO A 256 15.00 -26.72 7.12
N ALA A 257 15.63 -26.93 8.27
CA ALA A 257 17.07 -26.84 8.39
C ALA A 257 17.69 -27.81 7.36
N ILE A 258 18.55 -27.29 6.47
CA ILE A 258 19.32 -28.13 5.58
C ILE A 258 20.34 -28.81 6.48
N GLU A 259 20.12 -30.08 6.81
CA GLU A 259 21.15 -30.88 7.44
C GLU A 259 22.32 -31.01 6.45
N PRO A 260 23.57 -30.73 6.87
CA PRO A 260 24.71 -30.99 6.02
C PRO A 260 24.74 -32.47 5.65
N PRO A 261 25.11 -32.84 4.40
CA PRO A 261 25.16 -34.23 3.98
C PRO A 261 26.06 -34.98 4.94
N SER A 262 25.53 -36.03 5.56
CA SER A 262 26.32 -36.99 6.33
C SER A 262 27.39 -37.57 5.41
N ASN A 263 28.66 -37.32 5.70
CA ASN A 263 29.78 -37.93 5.01
C ASN A 263 29.65 -39.46 5.07
N PRO A 264 29.54 -40.18 3.98
CA PRO A 264 29.92 -41.56 3.97
C PRO A 264 31.45 -41.64 3.89
N CYS A 265 32.05 -42.41 4.76
CA CYS A 265 33.46 -42.81 4.72
C CYS A 265 33.85 -43.39 3.37
#